data_bdf209afc05fd744fc3bcf82843915e9
#
_entry.id   bdf209afc05fd744fc3bcf82843915e9
#
_cell.length_a   1.000
_cell.length_b   1.000
_cell.length_c   1.000
_cell.angle_alpha   90.00
_cell.angle_beta   90.00
_cell.angle_gamma   90.00
#
_symmetry.space_group_name_H-M   'P 1'
#
loop_
_entity.id
_entity.type
_entity.pdbx_description
1 polymer ?
#
loop_
_entity_poly.entity_id
_entity_poly.type
_entity_poly.pdbx_seq_one_letter_code
_entity_poly.pdbx_strand_id
1 'polypeptide(L)'
;MRTTFDTIWRDLSPFTIGFDRTFDTLSLLAKNQAQNVNYPPYNIRKLSDNKYSIELALAGFEEKDIDIEVVGENLVITGKRSDDSNDNLVHQGLAARNFNRKFVLSDDMIVKGAALSNGILYVGLERVIPDHKKPKKITLTTKENPVSYTHLTLPTNREV
;
A
#
# COMPACT_ATOMS: atom_id res chain seq x y z
N MET A 1 21.51 1.16 26.22
CA MET A 1 20.83 -0.05 25.73
C MET A 1 20.75 0.06 24.20
N ARG A 2 21.59 -0.67 23.50
CA ARG A 2 21.52 -0.74 22.04
C ARG A 2 20.32 -1.62 21.71
N THR A 3 19.33 -1.07 21.06
CA THR A 3 18.12 -1.79 20.71
C THR A 3 18.45 -2.91 19.72
N THR A 4 17.82 -4.05 19.90
CA THR A 4 17.93 -5.26 19.05
C THR A 4 17.73 -4.95 17.55
N PHE A 5 17.11 -3.83 17.25
CA PHE A 5 16.85 -3.33 15.91
C PHE A 5 18.13 -2.91 15.16
N ASP A 6 19.08 -2.24 15.84
CA ASP A 6 20.35 -1.81 15.25
C ASP A 6 21.25 -2.99 14.84
N THR A 7 21.11 -4.12 15.53
CA THR A 7 21.92 -5.31 15.26
C THR A 7 21.38 -6.05 14.03
N ILE A 8 20.05 -6.18 13.91
CA ILE A 8 19.38 -6.82 12.75
C ILE A 8 19.70 -6.05 11.46
N TRP A 9 19.82 -4.73 11.56
CA TRP A 9 20.12 -3.87 10.42
C TRP A 9 21.51 -4.05 9.86
N ARG A 10 22.48 -4.17 10.72
CA ARG A 10 23.88 -4.32 10.31
C ARG A 10 24.12 -5.66 9.59
N ASP A 11 23.35 -6.67 9.94
CA ASP A 11 23.45 -8.00 9.33
C ASP A 11 22.67 -8.12 8.00
N LEU A 12 21.63 -7.28 7.79
CA LEU A 12 20.84 -7.23 6.56
C LEU A 12 21.39 -6.25 5.50
N SER A 13 22.29 -5.36 5.91
CA SER A 13 22.89 -4.32 5.06
C SER A 13 23.47 -4.82 3.73
N PRO A 14 24.10 -6.00 3.64
CA PRO A 14 24.64 -6.49 2.37
C PRO A 14 23.57 -6.88 1.34
N PHE A 15 22.33 -7.11 1.77
CA PHE A 15 21.24 -7.60 0.90
C PHE A 15 20.26 -6.49 0.48
N THR A 16 20.50 -5.25 0.93
CA THR A 16 19.57 -4.13 0.73
C THR A 16 19.95 -3.19 -0.41
N ILE A 17 20.65 -3.68 -1.41
CA ILE A 17 20.97 -2.88 -2.60
C ILE A 17 19.66 -2.49 -3.30
N GLY A 18 19.32 -1.21 -3.26
CA GLY A 18 18.11 -0.65 -3.89
C GLY A 18 16.93 -0.38 -2.94
N PHE A 19 17.05 -0.69 -1.64
CA PHE A 19 16.01 -0.45 -0.64
C PHE A 19 16.11 0.90 0.07
N ASP A 20 17.12 1.72 -0.22
CA ASP A 20 17.39 2.97 0.50
C ASP A 20 16.20 3.92 0.48
N ARG A 21 15.50 4.04 -0.64
CA ARG A 21 14.30 4.88 -0.75
C ARG A 21 13.11 4.37 0.06
N THR A 22 12.95 3.06 0.12
CA THR A 22 11.88 2.43 0.92
C THR A 22 12.12 2.66 2.40
N PHE A 23 13.39 2.73 2.78
CA PHE A 23 13.80 2.95 4.16
C PHE A 23 13.59 4.37 4.63
N ASP A 24 13.91 5.35 3.80
CA ASP A 24 13.66 6.77 4.10
C ASP A 24 12.16 7.01 4.26
N THR A 25 11.36 6.38 3.41
CA THR A 25 9.90 6.46 3.51
C THR A 25 9.38 5.80 4.80
N LEU A 26 9.93 4.65 5.17
CA LEU A 26 9.54 3.94 6.40
C LEU A 26 9.97 4.71 7.65
N SER A 27 11.16 5.31 7.64
CA SER A 27 11.67 6.15 8.73
C SER A 27 10.87 7.44 8.90
N LEU A 28 10.46 8.05 7.80
CA LEU A 28 9.57 9.22 7.81
C LEU A 28 8.18 8.87 8.34
N LEU A 29 7.66 7.71 7.97
CA LEU A 29 6.39 7.19 8.50
C LEU A 29 6.50 6.90 10.01
N ALA A 30 7.60 6.33 10.46
CA ALA A 30 7.83 6.05 11.88
C ALA A 30 7.99 7.34 12.72
N LYS A 31 8.63 8.37 12.18
CA LYS A 31 8.79 9.68 12.85
C LYS A 31 7.49 10.48 12.90
N ASN A 32 6.64 10.37 11.89
CA ASN A 32 5.33 11.02 11.86
C ASN A 32 4.30 10.34 12.77
N GLN A 33 4.56 9.13 13.26
CA GLN A 33 3.66 8.42 14.17
C GLN A 33 3.67 8.93 15.62
N ALA A 34 4.57 9.83 15.97
CA ALA A 34 4.67 10.34 17.36
C ALA A 34 3.58 11.37 17.74
N GLN A 35 2.78 11.86 16.80
CA GLN A 35 1.74 12.84 17.07
C GLN A 35 0.37 12.40 16.54
N ASN A 36 -0.44 11.83 17.41
CA ASN A 36 -1.90 11.67 17.24
C ASN A 36 -2.44 10.76 16.13
N VAL A 37 -1.80 9.68 15.77
CA VAL A 37 -2.03 9.02 14.48
C VAL A 37 -2.72 7.65 14.56
N ASN A 38 -3.34 7.30 15.67
CA ASN A 38 -4.07 6.03 15.72
C ASN A 38 -5.58 6.15 15.41
N TYR A 39 -6.01 7.29 14.87
CA TYR A 39 -7.41 7.48 14.51
C TYR A 39 -7.57 7.67 12.99
N PRO A 40 -8.53 6.99 12.39
CA PRO A 40 -9.30 5.87 12.91
C PRO A 40 -8.45 4.60 13.07
N PRO A 41 -8.78 3.72 14.04
CA PRO A 41 -8.13 2.41 14.15
C PRO A 41 -8.45 1.58 12.92
N TYR A 42 -7.47 0.80 12.46
CA TYR A 42 -7.60 0.00 11.25
C TYR A 42 -6.88 -1.34 11.36
N ASN A 43 -7.34 -2.29 10.57
CA ASN A 43 -6.68 -3.56 10.32
C ASN A 43 -6.38 -3.72 8.83
N ILE A 44 -5.34 -4.46 8.51
CA ILE A 44 -5.09 -4.93 7.15
C ILE A 44 -5.13 -6.45 7.20
N ARG A 45 -6.03 -7.05 6.41
CA ARG A 45 -6.18 -8.51 6.30
C ARG A 45 -5.72 -9.00 4.95
N LYS A 46 -4.99 -10.09 4.94
CA LYS A 46 -4.74 -10.89 3.76
C LYS A 46 -5.85 -11.93 3.65
N LEU A 47 -6.69 -11.83 2.63
CA LEU A 47 -7.81 -12.75 2.41
C LEU A 47 -7.39 -13.97 1.57
N SER A 48 -6.49 -13.76 0.62
CA SER A 48 -5.85 -14.81 -0.19
C SER A 48 -4.49 -14.32 -0.67
N ASP A 49 -3.80 -15.07 -1.52
CA ASP A 49 -2.46 -14.69 -1.98
C ASP A 49 -2.42 -13.34 -2.69
N ASN A 50 -3.50 -12.98 -3.38
CA ASN A 50 -3.59 -11.74 -4.14
C ASN A 50 -4.68 -10.78 -3.66
N LYS A 51 -5.42 -11.12 -2.60
CA LYS A 51 -6.53 -10.28 -2.11
C LYS A 51 -6.28 -9.81 -0.69
N TYR A 52 -6.49 -8.53 -0.48
CA TYR A 52 -6.33 -7.86 0.80
C TYR A 52 -7.58 -7.02 1.12
N SER A 53 -7.80 -6.76 2.39
CA SER A 53 -8.83 -5.85 2.86
C SER A 53 -8.23 -4.90 3.90
N ILE A 54 -8.53 -3.63 3.76
CA ILE A 54 -8.30 -2.64 4.82
C ILE A 54 -9.62 -2.42 5.51
N GLU A 55 -9.64 -2.53 6.82
CA GLU A 55 -10.82 -2.35 7.66
C GLU A 55 -10.59 -1.15 8.58
N LEU A 56 -11.40 -0.09 8.46
CA LEU A 56 -11.31 1.08 9.33
C LEU A 56 -12.55 1.15 10.22
N ALA A 57 -12.37 1.36 11.52
CA ALA A 57 -13.47 1.56 12.43
C ALA A 57 -13.95 3.03 12.37
N LEU A 58 -15.09 3.24 11.74
CA LEU A 58 -15.70 4.55 11.47
C LEU A 58 -17.08 4.67 12.10
N ALA A 59 -17.18 4.35 13.38
CA ALA A 59 -18.43 4.49 14.11
C ALA A 59 -18.93 5.94 14.07
N GLY A 60 -20.17 6.14 13.63
CA GLY A 60 -20.80 7.44 13.54
C GLY A 60 -20.54 8.22 12.27
N PHE A 61 -19.85 7.65 11.28
CA PHE A 61 -19.74 8.18 9.92
C PHE A 61 -20.79 7.55 9.01
N GLU A 62 -21.34 8.35 8.11
CA GLU A 62 -22.19 7.91 7.00
C GLU A 62 -21.37 7.88 5.71
N GLU A 63 -21.90 7.24 4.68
CA GLU A 63 -21.21 7.16 3.37
C GLU A 63 -20.90 8.54 2.79
N LYS A 64 -21.79 9.51 2.98
CA LYS A 64 -21.62 10.91 2.52
C LYS A 64 -20.46 11.64 3.20
N ASP A 65 -20.03 11.17 4.37
CA ASP A 65 -18.98 11.81 5.17
C ASP A 65 -17.58 11.27 4.81
N ILE A 66 -17.53 10.22 4.00
CA ILE A 66 -16.30 9.49 3.66
C ILE A 66 -15.98 9.70 2.19
N ASP A 67 -14.76 10.10 1.93
CA ASP A 67 -14.21 10.23 0.59
C ASP A 67 -12.98 9.33 0.44
N ILE A 68 -12.92 8.59 -0.67
CA ILE A 68 -11.87 7.60 -0.95
C ILE A 68 -11.30 7.86 -2.33
N GLU A 69 -10.01 8.20 -2.37
CA GLU A 69 -9.30 8.52 -3.60
C GLU A 69 -8.03 7.67 -3.74
N VAL A 70 -7.69 7.33 -4.96
CA VAL A 70 -6.39 6.75 -5.30
C VAL A 70 -5.61 7.79 -6.08
N VAL A 71 -4.54 8.29 -5.48
CA VAL A 71 -3.67 9.30 -6.08
C VAL A 71 -2.27 8.70 -6.26
N GLY A 72 -1.95 8.29 -7.49
CA GLY A 72 -0.72 7.55 -7.78
C GLY A 72 -0.69 6.24 -7.01
N GLU A 73 0.33 6.04 -6.21
CA GLU A 73 0.53 4.86 -5.35
C GLU A 73 -0.12 5.02 -3.97
N ASN A 74 -0.91 6.05 -3.74
CA ASN A 74 -1.50 6.32 -2.44
C ASN A 74 -3.02 6.16 -2.48
N LEU A 75 -3.53 5.33 -1.59
CA LEU A 75 -4.94 5.30 -1.23
C LEU A 75 -5.16 6.30 -0.09
N VAL A 76 -5.96 7.32 -0.36
CA VAL A 76 -6.29 8.38 0.60
C VAL A 76 -7.73 8.21 1.01
N ILE A 77 -7.98 8.09 2.31
CA ILE A 77 -9.30 7.97 2.91
C ILE A 77 -9.50 9.16 3.82
N THR A 78 -10.47 10.00 3.50
CA THR A 78 -10.80 11.19 4.25
C THR A 78 -12.19 11.06 4.84
N GLY A 79 -12.33 11.35 6.12
CA GLY A 79 -13.62 11.46 6.79
C GLY A 79 -13.82 12.88 7.29
N LYS A 80 -14.94 13.50 6.89
CA LYS A 80 -15.35 14.82 7.34
C LYS A 80 -16.77 14.73 7.84
N ARG A 81 -16.96 15.03 9.10
CA ARG A 81 -18.27 15.12 9.71
C ARG A 81 -18.51 16.56 10.15
N SER A 82 -19.70 17.09 9.85
CA SER A 82 -20.19 18.31 10.48
C SER A 82 -20.51 17.98 11.95
N ASP A 83 -19.94 18.76 12.87
CA ASP A 83 -20.29 18.68 14.28
C ASP A 83 -21.77 19.04 14.44
N ASP A 84 -22.61 18.04 14.52
CA ASP A 84 -23.92 18.22 15.11
C ASP A 84 -23.68 18.37 16.63
N SER A 85 -23.77 19.59 17.12
CA SER A 85 -23.71 19.90 18.54
C SER A 85 -24.83 19.14 19.25
N ASN A 86 -24.48 17.99 19.82
CA ASN A 86 -25.37 17.24 20.67
C ASN A 86 -25.40 17.93 22.06
N ASP A 87 -26.25 18.93 22.22
CA ASP A 87 -26.40 19.71 23.45
C ASP A 87 -26.85 18.89 24.68
N ASN A 88 -27.17 17.59 24.48
CA ASN A 88 -27.68 16.69 25.52
C ASN A 88 -26.69 15.57 25.91
N LEU A 89 -25.44 15.65 25.52
CA LEU A 89 -24.44 14.66 25.89
C LEU A 89 -23.91 14.88 27.30
N VAL A 90 -24.17 13.92 28.19
CA VAL A 90 -23.61 13.89 29.56
C VAL A 90 -22.12 13.44 29.52
N HIS A 91 -21.76 12.59 28.55
CA HIS A 91 -20.40 12.11 28.34
C HIS A 91 -20.19 11.76 26.87
N GLN A 92 -19.08 12.21 26.29
CA GLN A 92 -18.70 11.92 24.90
C GLN A 92 -17.46 11.03 24.86
N GLY A 93 -17.68 9.72 24.78
CA GLY A 93 -16.62 8.74 24.57
C GLY A 93 -16.35 8.46 23.08
N LEU A 94 -17.38 8.60 22.23
CA LEU A 94 -17.28 8.45 20.78
C LEU A 94 -17.13 9.85 20.15
N ALA A 95 -15.91 10.24 19.85
CA ALA A 95 -15.64 11.46 19.09
C ALA A 95 -15.40 11.08 17.64
N ALA A 96 -16.37 11.33 16.75
CA ALA A 96 -16.16 11.26 15.31
C ALA A 96 -15.33 12.46 14.89
N ARG A 97 -14.01 12.28 14.85
CA ARG A 97 -13.06 13.33 14.44
C ARG A 97 -12.83 13.26 12.95
N ASN A 98 -12.70 14.42 12.32
CA ASN A 98 -12.23 14.50 10.95
C ASN A 98 -10.84 13.86 10.85
N PHE A 99 -10.64 13.06 9.81
CA PHE A 99 -9.38 12.36 9.60
C PHE A 99 -8.99 12.36 8.12
N ASN A 100 -7.71 12.19 7.88
CA ASN A 100 -7.15 11.91 6.58
C ASN A 100 -6.13 10.79 6.75
N ARG A 101 -6.42 9.62 6.16
CA ARG A 101 -5.58 8.44 6.25
C ARG A 101 -5.01 8.10 4.90
N LYS A 102 -3.70 7.93 4.82
CA LYS A 102 -3.00 7.58 3.60
C LYS A 102 -2.35 6.21 3.75
N PHE A 103 -2.58 5.35 2.77
CA PHE A 103 -1.94 4.04 2.64
C PHE A 103 -1.14 4.01 1.35
N VAL A 104 0.13 3.63 1.43
CA VAL A 104 0.98 3.46 0.26
C VAL A 104 0.71 2.08 -0.32
N LEU A 105 0.32 2.03 -1.57
CA LEU A 105 0.08 0.81 -2.33
C LEU A 105 1.32 0.48 -3.17
N SER A 106 1.58 -0.78 -3.39
CA SER A 106 2.59 -1.21 -4.36
C SER A 106 2.04 -1.09 -5.79
N ASP A 107 2.92 -0.97 -6.78
CA ASP A 107 2.57 -0.76 -8.21
C ASP A 107 1.59 -1.79 -8.77
N ASP A 108 1.60 -2.98 -8.19
CA ASP A 108 0.78 -4.12 -8.58
C ASP A 108 -0.52 -4.25 -7.78
N MET A 109 -0.81 -3.28 -6.88
CA MET A 109 -2.04 -3.25 -6.08
C MET A 109 -3.09 -2.35 -6.71
N ILE A 110 -4.29 -2.89 -6.87
CA ILE A 110 -5.46 -2.13 -7.33
C ILE A 110 -6.58 -2.16 -6.30
N VAL A 111 -7.29 -1.04 -6.18
CA VAL A 111 -8.49 -0.93 -5.35
C VAL A 111 -9.67 -1.47 -6.14
N LYS A 112 -10.36 -2.47 -5.61
CA LYS A 112 -11.52 -3.11 -6.26
C LYS A 112 -12.84 -2.46 -5.87
N GLY A 113 -12.90 -1.87 -4.69
CA GLY A 113 -14.08 -1.21 -4.19
C GLY A 113 -14.02 -1.00 -2.69
N ALA A 114 -15.02 -0.31 -2.19
CA ALA A 114 -15.18 -0.04 -0.76
C ALA A 114 -16.64 -0.21 -0.35
N ALA A 115 -16.88 -0.60 0.88
CA ALA A 115 -18.21 -0.74 1.46
C ALA A 115 -18.18 -0.35 2.94
N LEU A 116 -19.18 0.40 3.38
CA LEU A 116 -19.39 0.72 4.78
C LEU A 116 -20.48 -0.20 5.35
N SER A 117 -20.15 -0.95 6.39
CA SER A 117 -21.08 -1.86 7.06
C SER A 117 -20.83 -1.87 8.57
N ASN A 118 -21.91 -1.71 9.34
CA ASN A 118 -21.84 -1.74 10.81
C ASN A 118 -20.79 -0.80 11.44
N GLY A 119 -20.56 0.37 10.84
CA GLY A 119 -19.55 1.32 11.29
C GLY A 119 -18.11 0.93 10.98
N ILE A 120 -17.90 -0.06 10.11
CA ILE A 120 -16.60 -0.47 9.60
C ILE A 120 -16.56 -0.24 8.09
N LEU A 121 -15.55 0.51 7.66
CA LEU A 121 -15.25 0.68 6.24
C LEU A 121 -14.32 -0.44 5.79
N TYR A 122 -14.74 -1.19 4.79
CA TYR A 122 -13.95 -2.23 4.13
C TYR A 122 -13.49 -1.73 2.78
N VAL A 123 -12.19 -1.73 2.55
CA VAL A 123 -11.61 -1.41 1.24
C VAL A 123 -10.93 -2.65 0.69
N GLY A 124 -11.48 -3.19 -0.39
CA GLY A 124 -10.96 -4.37 -1.06
C GLY A 124 -9.82 -4.02 -2.00
N LEU A 125 -8.71 -4.73 -1.86
CA LEU A 125 -7.52 -4.58 -2.69
C LEU A 125 -7.18 -5.91 -3.35
N GLU A 126 -6.70 -5.85 -4.58
CA GLU A 126 -6.23 -7.01 -5.32
C GLU A 126 -4.85 -6.76 -5.91
N ARG A 127 -3.97 -7.73 -5.75
CA ARG A 127 -2.65 -7.72 -6.38
C ARG A 127 -2.75 -8.30 -7.78
N VAL A 128 -2.46 -7.50 -8.77
CA VAL A 128 -2.39 -7.92 -10.17
C VAL A 128 -0.93 -8.01 -10.57
N ILE A 129 -0.42 -9.24 -10.71
CA ILE A 129 0.94 -9.48 -11.16
C ILE A 129 0.96 -9.35 -12.68
N PRO A 130 1.60 -8.32 -13.25
CA PRO A 130 1.72 -8.17 -14.69
C PRO A 130 2.44 -9.39 -15.31
N ASP A 131 2.08 -9.74 -16.53
CA ASP A 131 2.64 -10.93 -17.19
C ASP A 131 4.16 -10.92 -17.34
N HIS A 132 4.76 -9.75 -17.42
CA HIS A 132 6.22 -9.59 -17.47
C HIS A 132 6.93 -9.89 -16.14
N LYS A 133 6.21 -9.81 -15.01
CA LYS A 133 6.72 -10.14 -13.67
C LYS A 133 6.43 -11.61 -13.27
N LYS A 134 5.69 -12.35 -14.09
CA LYS A 134 5.46 -13.77 -13.82
C LYS A 134 6.74 -14.57 -14.04
N PRO A 135 7.02 -15.59 -13.20
CA PRO A 135 8.19 -16.45 -13.41
C PRO A 135 8.10 -17.13 -14.79
N LYS A 136 9.10 -16.90 -15.63
CA LYS A 136 9.25 -17.57 -16.90
C LYS A 136 10.18 -18.77 -16.75
N LYS A 137 9.75 -19.94 -17.19
CA LYS A 137 10.62 -21.10 -17.28
C LYS A 137 11.57 -20.89 -18.47
N ILE A 138 12.85 -20.80 -18.19
CA ILE A 138 13.89 -20.69 -19.23
C ILE A 138 14.31 -22.10 -19.62
N THR A 139 14.15 -22.43 -20.88
CA THR A 139 14.62 -23.70 -21.42
C THR A 139 16.11 -23.55 -21.75
N LEU A 140 16.94 -24.43 -21.17
CA LEU A 140 18.36 -24.48 -21.52
C LEU A 140 18.50 -25.06 -22.92
N THR A 141 19.04 -24.29 -23.82
CA THR A 141 19.45 -24.76 -25.15
C THR A 141 20.95 -25.03 -25.12
N THR A 142 21.33 -26.24 -25.43
CA THR A 142 22.73 -26.68 -25.50
C THR A 142 23.37 -26.17 -26.79
N LYS A 143 23.55 -24.85 -26.92
CA LYS A 143 24.31 -24.25 -28.01
C LYS A 143 25.51 -23.52 -27.44
N GLU A 144 26.63 -23.67 -28.08
CA GLU A 144 27.96 -23.28 -27.60
C GLU A 144 28.17 -21.79 -27.33
N ASN A 145 27.24 -20.92 -27.71
CA ASN A 145 27.34 -19.48 -27.43
C ASN A 145 25.96 -18.83 -27.23
N PRO A 146 25.45 -18.71 -25.98
CA PRO A 146 24.21 -18.01 -25.72
C PRO A 146 24.28 -16.51 -25.97
N VAL A 147 25.47 -15.94 -26.10
CA VAL A 147 25.69 -14.50 -26.25
C VAL A 147 25.52 -14.02 -27.68
N SER A 148 25.53 -14.92 -28.67
CA SER A 148 25.43 -14.54 -30.10
C SER A 148 23.99 -14.18 -30.53
N TYR A 149 23.01 -14.35 -29.67
CA TYR A 149 21.59 -14.05 -29.98
C TYR A 149 21.16 -12.63 -29.73
N THR A 150 22.00 -11.83 -29.09
CA THR A 150 21.73 -10.43 -28.91
C THR A 150 21.97 -9.59 -30.15
N HIS A 151 22.61 -10.15 -31.15
CA HIS A 151 22.67 -9.59 -32.49
C HIS A 151 21.51 -10.12 -33.33
N LEU A 152 20.30 -9.92 -32.84
CA LEU A 152 19.17 -9.92 -33.73
C LEU A 152 19.43 -8.83 -34.75
N THR A 153 19.71 -9.29 -35.94
CA THR A 153 19.72 -8.50 -37.13
C THR A 153 18.51 -7.58 -37.11
N LEU A 154 18.76 -6.33 -36.85
CA LEU A 154 17.83 -5.29 -37.28
C LEU A 154 17.65 -5.55 -38.78
N PRO A 155 16.41 -5.66 -39.28
CA PRO A 155 16.17 -5.71 -40.69
C PRO A 155 16.79 -4.43 -41.26
N THR A 156 17.89 -4.56 -41.89
CA THR A 156 18.43 -3.50 -42.72
C THR A 156 17.45 -3.34 -43.85
N ASN A 157 16.63 -2.32 -43.71
CA ASN A 157 15.86 -1.80 -44.82
C ASN A 157 16.90 -1.27 -45.84
N ARG A 158 17.36 -2.12 -46.71
CA ARG A 158 17.98 -1.70 -47.93
C ARG A 158 16.85 -1.38 -48.88
N GLU A 159 16.43 -0.14 -48.83
CA GLU A 159 15.81 0.45 -50.00
C GLU A 159 16.91 0.62 -51.04
N VAL A 160 16.72 -0.07 -52.12
CA VAL A 160 17.42 0.18 -53.35
C VAL A 160 16.69 1.26 -54.10
#